data_cb0507109f29186c8745cc7a5511883c
#
_entry.id   cb0507109f29186c8745cc7a5511883c
#
_cell.length_a   1.000
_cell.length_b   1.000
_cell.length_c   1.000
_cell.angle_alpha   90.00
_cell.angle_beta   90.00
_cell.angle_gamma   90.00
#
_symmetry.space_group_name_H-M   'P 1'
#
loop_
_entity.id
_entity.type
_entity.pdbx_description
1 polymer ?
#
loop_
_entity_poly.entity_id
_entity_poly.type
_entity_poly.pdbx_seq_one_letter_code
_entity_poly.pdbx_strand_id
1 'polypeptide(L)'
;MWVSTGEPQPRPAPAFGSGHTVYNVIDVRQSYLQDVVEAGLRALGYEEQADRSIHFSYEMVALSPRCCADLGIALSEEDAKRPYVEVSGRKGLGVKADDLMDKLIETALVEVASRHAEDNDAAQRAVATEIAMGALRYFLLKYTRTTVIAFDFQEALSFEGETGPYVQYAAVRARNIFRKLEERGEEKPVFAAVLTREAMARQLADEDCWQVLLSASKVGSAVEKAITSGEPAHVARFAFQLAQEFAAFYQKFKILDEPDAERRVFLLWMTEFFRTQLERTLAILGIAVPAYM
;
A
#
# COMPACT_ATOMS: atom_id res chain seq x y z
N MET A 1 -15.80 -18.25 11.64
CA MET A 1 -15.62 -17.63 12.96
C MET A 1 -15.23 -18.72 13.95
N TRP A 2 -14.19 -18.50 14.78
CA TRP A 2 -13.81 -19.40 15.87
C TRP A 2 -14.53 -18.96 17.14
N VAL A 3 -15.17 -19.90 17.81
CA VAL A 3 -15.88 -19.66 19.07
C VAL A 3 -15.21 -20.50 20.15
N SER A 4 -14.90 -19.92 21.29
CA SER A 4 -14.37 -20.65 22.42
C SER A 4 -15.47 -21.53 23.04
N THR A 5 -15.13 -22.77 23.39
CA THR A 5 -16.03 -23.72 24.07
C THR A 5 -15.23 -24.57 25.04
N GLY A 6 -15.85 -24.96 26.13
CA GLY A 6 -15.29 -25.93 27.10
C GLY A 6 -15.46 -27.40 26.66
N GLU A 7 -16.16 -27.68 25.56
CA GLU A 7 -16.39 -29.05 25.10
C GLU A 7 -15.34 -29.46 24.04
N PRO A 8 -14.92 -30.75 24.05
CA PRO A 8 -14.05 -31.27 23.00
C PRO A 8 -14.69 -31.11 21.62
N GLN A 9 -13.93 -30.59 20.65
CA GLN A 9 -14.38 -30.37 19.29
C GLN A 9 -13.73 -31.38 18.33
N PRO A 10 -14.44 -31.83 17.26
CA PRO A 10 -13.91 -32.80 16.30
C PRO A 10 -12.77 -32.21 15.43
N ARG A 11 -12.59 -30.89 15.42
CA ARG A 11 -11.52 -30.25 14.73
C ARG A 11 -10.56 -29.63 15.74
N PRO A 12 -9.22 -29.82 15.60
CA PRO A 12 -8.27 -29.20 16.48
C PRO A 12 -8.41 -27.66 16.36
N ALA A 13 -8.48 -26.99 17.49
CA ALA A 13 -8.41 -25.53 17.52
C ALA A 13 -7.03 -25.09 17.02
N PRO A 14 -6.90 -23.96 16.29
CA PRO A 14 -5.60 -23.40 16.01
C PRO A 14 -4.90 -23.08 17.32
N ALA A 15 -3.57 -23.18 17.33
CA ALA A 15 -2.77 -22.78 18.48
C ALA A 15 -2.90 -21.27 18.66
N PHE A 16 -3.63 -20.88 19.71
CA PHE A 16 -3.73 -19.47 20.14
C PHE A 16 -2.72 -19.22 21.26
N GLY A 17 -2.23 -17.99 21.31
CA GLY A 17 -1.34 -17.54 22.36
C GLY A 17 0.13 -17.59 21.95
N SER A 18 1.00 -17.51 22.96
CA SER A 18 2.46 -17.42 22.76
C SER A 18 2.92 -16.20 21.98
N GLY A 19 2.07 -15.19 21.79
CA GLY A 19 2.46 -13.88 21.25
C GLY A 19 3.34 -13.15 22.25
N HIS A 20 4.48 -12.65 21.78
CA HIS A 20 5.41 -11.89 22.64
C HIS A 20 4.92 -10.47 22.88
N THR A 21 4.30 -9.86 21.90
CA THR A 21 3.75 -8.49 21.97
C THR A 21 2.37 -8.48 21.30
N VAL A 22 1.43 -7.78 21.91
CA VAL A 22 0.07 -7.62 21.40
C VAL A 22 -0.13 -6.16 21.00
N TYR A 23 -0.46 -5.93 19.73
CA TYR A 23 -0.84 -4.62 19.22
C TYR A 23 -2.36 -4.54 19.13
N ASN A 24 -2.95 -3.69 19.94
CA ASN A 24 -4.39 -3.39 19.94
C ASN A 24 -4.63 -2.22 18.97
N VAL A 25 -5.05 -2.51 17.75
CA VAL A 25 -5.35 -1.49 16.72
C VAL A 25 -6.75 -0.96 16.96
N ILE A 26 -6.87 0.11 17.71
CA ILE A 26 -8.14 0.64 18.22
C ILE A 26 -8.12 2.17 18.18
N ASP A 27 -9.28 2.78 17.87
CA ASP A 27 -9.51 4.21 17.86
C ASP A 27 -9.01 4.90 19.15
N VAL A 28 -8.40 6.06 19.03
CA VAL A 28 -7.81 6.83 20.14
C VAL A 28 -8.83 7.15 21.24
N ARG A 29 -10.11 7.26 20.91
CA ARG A 29 -11.20 7.51 21.89
C ARG A 29 -11.40 6.35 22.88
N GLN A 30 -10.79 5.18 22.61
CA GLN A 30 -10.80 4.00 23.48
C GLN A 30 -9.54 3.92 24.38
N SER A 31 -8.68 4.92 24.40
CA SER A 31 -7.41 4.91 25.17
C SER A 31 -7.63 4.56 26.64
N TYR A 32 -8.62 5.18 27.29
CA TYR A 32 -8.93 4.89 28.68
C TYR A 32 -9.23 3.40 28.94
N LEU A 33 -9.93 2.73 28.02
CA LEU A 33 -10.23 1.30 28.16
C LEU A 33 -8.97 0.44 28.01
N GLN A 34 -8.02 0.86 27.18
CA GLN A 34 -6.73 0.19 27.03
C GLN A 34 -5.88 0.34 28.32
N ASP A 35 -5.88 1.52 28.93
CA ASP A 35 -5.23 1.75 30.22
C ASP A 35 -5.84 0.87 31.33
N VAL A 36 -7.17 0.68 31.35
CA VAL A 36 -7.84 -0.22 32.28
C VAL A 36 -7.45 -1.69 32.06
N VAL A 37 -7.31 -2.13 30.80
CA VAL A 37 -6.85 -3.50 30.49
C VAL A 37 -5.41 -3.70 30.98
N GLU A 38 -4.53 -2.75 30.72
CA GLU A 38 -3.14 -2.79 31.19
C GLU A 38 -3.06 -2.85 32.73
N ALA A 39 -3.79 -1.97 33.41
CA ALA A 39 -3.87 -1.98 34.87
C ALA A 39 -4.43 -3.29 35.42
N GLY A 40 -5.44 -3.87 34.77
CA GLY A 40 -5.99 -5.18 35.13
C GLY A 40 -4.98 -6.31 35.00
N LEU A 41 -4.18 -6.33 33.93
CA LEU A 41 -3.11 -7.30 33.75
C LEU A 41 -2.07 -7.20 34.89
N ARG A 42 -1.64 -5.98 35.25
CA ARG A 42 -0.73 -5.75 36.37
C ARG A 42 -1.32 -6.21 37.70
N ALA A 43 -2.58 -5.91 37.96
CA ALA A 43 -3.27 -6.32 39.20
C ALA A 43 -3.39 -7.85 39.33
N LEU A 44 -3.40 -8.58 38.20
CA LEU A 44 -3.40 -10.03 38.15
C LEU A 44 -1.98 -10.65 38.16
N GLY A 45 -0.93 -9.84 38.27
CA GLY A 45 0.46 -10.31 38.30
C GLY A 45 1.09 -10.59 36.92
N TYR A 46 0.47 -10.12 35.83
CA TYR A 46 0.95 -10.27 34.45
C TYR A 46 1.70 -9.02 33.98
N GLU A 47 2.76 -8.63 34.69
CA GLU A 47 3.54 -7.40 34.43
C GLU A 47 4.12 -7.37 33.00
N GLU A 48 4.76 -8.48 32.59
CA GLU A 48 5.37 -8.57 31.27
C GLU A 48 4.35 -8.48 30.13
N GLN A 49 3.18 -9.07 30.31
CA GLN A 49 2.09 -8.98 29.34
C GLN A 49 1.47 -7.58 29.30
N ALA A 50 1.39 -6.90 30.44
CA ALA A 50 0.95 -5.52 30.51
C ALA A 50 1.91 -4.61 29.72
N ASP A 51 3.22 -4.72 29.94
CA ASP A 51 4.24 -3.93 29.25
C ASP A 51 4.26 -4.17 27.73
N ARG A 52 3.81 -5.34 27.30
CA ARG A 52 3.76 -5.76 25.90
C ARG A 52 2.37 -5.68 25.26
N SER A 53 1.41 -5.12 25.96
CA SER A 53 0.08 -4.81 25.44
C SER A 53 0.08 -3.37 24.91
N ILE A 54 0.27 -3.19 23.63
CA ILE A 54 0.47 -1.87 23.02
C ILE A 54 -0.83 -1.39 22.39
N HIS A 55 -1.33 -0.25 22.87
CA HIS A 55 -2.40 0.46 22.15
C HIS A 55 -1.84 1.14 20.89
N PHE A 56 -2.05 0.52 19.75
CA PHE A 56 -1.76 1.11 18.44
C PHE A 56 -2.95 1.97 18.03
N SER A 57 -3.01 3.16 18.61
CA SER A 57 -4.13 4.08 18.38
C SER A 57 -4.10 4.71 16.99
N TYR A 58 -5.29 5.00 16.46
CA TYR A 58 -5.47 5.80 15.26
C TYR A 58 -6.64 6.78 15.46
N GLU A 59 -6.64 7.86 14.68
CA GLU A 59 -7.75 8.81 14.65
C GLU A 59 -8.89 8.29 13.77
N MET A 60 -10.03 8.95 13.86
CA MET A 60 -11.25 8.60 13.17
C MET A 60 -11.06 8.52 11.65
N VAL A 61 -11.61 7.48 11.05
CA VAL A 61 -11.86 7.41 9.62
C VAL A 61 -13.30 7.85 9.38
N ALA A 62 -13.45 8.96 8.70
CA ALA A 62 -14.71 9.57 8.30
C ALA A 62 -14.88 9.46 6.78
N LEU A 63 -16.02 9.87 6.25
CA LEU A 63 -16.27 9.93 4.81
C LEU A 63 -16.32 11.38 4.34
N SER A 64 -15.88 11.63 3.10
CA SER A 64 -16.20 12.90 2.45
C SER A 64 -17.71 13.01 2.16
N PRO A 65 -18.29 14.20 2.08
CA PRO A 65 -19.69 14.36 1.65
C PRO A 65 -19.97 13.71 0.29
N ARG A 66 -19.01 13.75 -0.63
CA ARG A 66 -19.08 13.11 -1.94
C ARG A 66 -19.12 11.59 -1.81
N CYS A 67 -18.26 11.02 -1.00
CA CYS A 67 -18.27 9.58 -0.71
C CYS A 67 -19.63 9.14 -0.13
N CYS A 68 -20.23 9.93 0.75
CA CYS A 68 -21.58 9.65 1.26
C CYS A 68 -22.62 9.63 0.13
N ALA A 69 -22.56 10.59 -0.80
CA ALA A 69 -23.45 10.61 -1.95
C ALA A 69 -23.26 9.39 -2.86
N ASP A 70 -22.02 8.98 -3.13
CA ASP A 70 -21.68 7.79 -3.93
C ASP A 70 -22.21 6.48 -3.30
N LEU A 71 -22.32 6.46 -1.96
CA LEU A 71 -22.90 5.37 -1.18
C LEU A 71 -24.44 5.47 -1.01
N GLY A 72 -25.06 6.51 -1.59
CA GLY A 72 -26.51 6.73 -1.45
C GLY A 72 -26.95 7.21 -0.07
N ILE A 73 -26.02 7.75 0.75
CA ILE A 73 -26.31 8.28 2.08
C ILE A 73 -26.82 9.71 1.96
N ALA A 74 -28.06 9.94 2.39
CA ALA A 74 -28.63 11.27 2.43
C ALA A 74 -28.03 12.09 3.57
N LEU A 75 -27.48 13.26 3.26
CA LEU A 75 -26.92 14.19 4.22
C LEU A 75 -27.84 15.38 4.46
N SER A 76 -27.77 15.96 5.66
CA SER A 76 -28.35 17.27 5.93
C SER A 76 -27.59 18.36 5.13
N GLU A 77 -28.22 19.52 4.91
CA GLU A 77 -27.54 20.66 4.27
C GLU A 77 -26.30 21.13 5.08
N GLU A 78 -26.32 20.95 6.37
CA GLU A 78 -25.20 21.29 7.26
C GLU A 78 -24.05 20.30 7.10
N ASP A 79 -24.33 18.98 7.12
CA ASP A 79 -23.31 17.94 7.01
C ASP A 79 -22.69 17.93 5.60
N ALA A 80 -23.44 18.25 4.57
CA ALA A 80 -22.94 18.36 3.20
C ALA A 80 -21.90 19.48 3.00
N LYS A 81 -21.87 20.47 3.90
CA LYS A 81 -20.89 21.59 3.88
C LYS A 81 -19.65 21.34 4.73
N ARG A 82 -19.62 20.27 5.49
CA ARG A 82 -18.47 19.90 6.35
C ARG A 82 -17.34 19.29 5.52
N PRO A 83 -16.09 19.41 5.99
CA PRO A 83 -14.96 18.75 5.32
C PRO A 83 -15.04 17.22 5.37
N TYR A 84 -15.74 16.66 6.33
CA TYR A 84 -16.01 15.24 6.49
C TYR A 84 -17.29 14.99 7.29
N VAL A 85 -17.82 13.79 7.15
CA VAL A 85 -19.01 13.29 7.86
C VAL A 85 -18.59 12.11 8.74
N GLU A 86 -18.83 12.20 10.02
CA GLU A 86 -18.56 11.12 10.96
C GLU A 86 -19.56 9.99 10.77
N VAL A 87 -19.06 8.80 10.43
CA VAL A 87 -19.85 7.58 10.35
C VAL A 87 -20.17 7.08 11.75
N SER A 88 -21.43 7.07 12.12
CA SER A 88 -21.88 6.67 13.45
C SER A 88 -23.06 5.73 13.39
N GLY A 89 -22.88 4.50 13.82
CA GLY A 89 -23.97 3.52 13.91
C GLY A 89 -25.12 3.97 14.82
N ARG A 90 -24.84 4.82 15.82
CA ARG A 90 -25.87 5.40 16.72
C ARG A 90 -26.78 6.40 16.01
N LYS A 91 -26.28 7.04 14.94
CA LYS A 91 -27.03 7.98 14.11
C LYS A 91 -27.67 7.31 12.87
N GLY A 92 -27.57 5.99 12.75
CA GLY A 92 -28.04 5.26 11.58
C GLY A 92 -27.17 5.47 10.31
N LEU A 93 -26.02 6.13 10.46
CA LEU A 93 -25.05 6.38 9.38
C LEU A 93 -23.92 5.33 9.42
N GLY A 94 -24.26 4.06 9.58
CA GLY A 94 -23.29 2.97 9.56
C GLY A 94 -22.98 2.55 8.13
N VAL A 95 -21.70 2.57 7.74
CA VAL A 95 -21.23 1.99 6.49
C VAL A 95 -20.45 0.72 6.81
N LYS A 96 -20.82 -0.39 6.22
CA LYS A 96 -20.04 -1.61 6.34
C LYS A 96 -18.79 -1.50 5.48
N ALA A 97 -17.67 -2.00 5.99
CA ALA A 97 -16.42 -2.03 5.22
C ALA A 97 -16.58 -2.79 3.91
N ASP A 98 -17.36 -3.89 3.91
CA ASP A 98 -17.64 -4.69 2.72
C ASP A 98 -18.35 -3.87 1.63
N ASP A 99 -19.40 -3.09 2.00
CA ASP A 99 -20.14 -2.24 1.05
C ASP A 99 -19.22 -1.16 0.43
N LEU A 100 -18.30 -0.61 1.23
CA LEU A 100 -17.32 0.37 0.76
C LEU A 100 -16.30 -0.29 -0.19
N MET A 101 -15.79 -1.48 0.16
CA MET A 101 -14.87 -2.22 -0.68
C MET A 101 -15.51 -2.66 -1.99
N ASP A 102 -16.75 -3.18 -1.96
CA ASP A 102 -17.48 -3.57 -3.16
C ASP A 102 -17.69 -2.39 -4.10
N LYS A 103 -18.08 -1.23 -3.55
CA LYS A 103 -18.24 0.00 -4.35
C LYS A 103 -16.94 0.46 -4.98
N LEU A 104 -15.83 0.36 -4.24
CA LEU A 104 -14.51 0.71 -4.75
C LEU A 104 -14.06 -0.22 -5.89
N ILE A 105 -14.32 -1.53 -5.75
CA ILE A 105 -14.05 -2.53 -6.80
C ILE A 105 -14.90 -2.28 -8.04
N GLU A 106 -16.21 -2.00 -7.87
CA GLU A 106 -17.09 -1.67 -8.99
C GLU A 106 -16.62 -0.43 -9.76
N THR A 107 -16.20 0.61 -9.04
CA THR A 107 -15.67 1.84 -9.64
C THR A 107 -14.36 1.56 -10.40
N ALA A 108 -13.44 0.81 -9.83
CA ALA A 108 -12.21 0.42 -10.50
C ALA A 108 -12.46 -0.48 -11.72
N LEU A 109 -13.47 -1.37 -11.64
CA LEU A 109 -13.81 -2.28 -12.72
C LEU A 109 -14.29 -1.54 -14.00
N VAL A 110 -15.03 -0.45 -13.85
CA VAL A 110 -15.45 0.37 -14.99
C VAL A 110 -14.24 0.89 -15.76
N GLU A 111 -13.21 1.38 -15.06
CA GLU A 111 -11.99 1.87 -15.70
C GLU A 111 -11.17 0.73 -16.34
N VAL A 112 -11.03 -0.40 -15.65
CA VAL A 112 -10.31 -1.58 -16.18
C VAL A 112 -11.00 -2.10 -17.44
N ALA A 113 -12.32 -2.30 -17.41
CA ALA A 113 -13.09 -2.80 -18.55
C ALA A 113 -13.03 -1.85 -19.76
N SER A 114 -12.99 -0.54 -19.53
CA SER A 114 -12.88 0.44 -20.62
C SER A 114 -11.53 0.39 -21.36
N ARG A 115 -10.45 0.00 -20.67
CA ARG A 115 -9.08 -0.03 -21.22
C ARG A 115 -8.66 -1.41 -21.74
N HIS A 116 -9.27 -2.47 -21.23
CA HIS A 116 -8.94 -3.87 -21.46
C HIS A 116 -10.20 -4.67 -21.81
N ALA A 117 -10.93 -4.19 -22.82
CA ALA A 117 -12.19 -4.79 -23.26
C ALA A 117 -12.05 -6.20 -23.85
N GLU A 118 -10.82 -6.57 -24.24
CA GLU A 118 -10.48 -7.90 -24.78
C GLU A 118 -10.33 -8.98 -23.71
N ASP A 119 -10.12 -8.59 -22.44
CA ASP A 119 -9.98 -9.52 -21.34
C ASP A 119 -11.35 -10.07 -20.90
N ASN A 120 -11.35 -11.27 -20.33
CA ASN A 120 -12.57 -11.81 -19.75
C ASN A 120 -12.93 -11.14 -18.42
N ASP A 121 -14.22 -11.18 -18.07
CA ASP A 121 -14.77 -10.51 -16.88
C ASP A 121 -14.06 -10.92 -15.58
N ALA A 122 -13.62 -12.17 -15.44
CA ALA A 122 -12.93 -12.65 -14.25
C ALA A 122 -11.53 -12.04 -14.11
N ALA A 123 -10.79 -11.89 -15.22
CA ALA A 123 -9.47 -11.24 -15.21
C ALA A 123 -9.61 -9.75 -14.92
N GLN A 124 -10.55 -9.06 -15.56
CA GLN A 124 -10.84 -7.65 -15.31
C GLN A 124 -11.20 -7.41 -13.84
N ARG A 125 -12.06 -8.27 -13.26
CA ARG A 125 -12.46 -8.15 -11.86
C ARG A 125 -11.30 -8.42 -10.90
N ALA A 126 -10.42 -9.36 -11.20
CA ALA A 126 -9.22 -9.62 -10.38
C ALA A 126 -8.30 -8.40 -10.33
N VAL A 127 -8.00 -7.80 -11.47
CA VAL A 127 -7.18 -6.59 -11.58
C VAL A 127 -7.86 -5.41 -10.87
N ALA A 128 -9.16 -5.20 -11.10
CA ALA A 128 -9.92 -4.15 -10.42
C ALA A 128 -9.91 -4.30 -8.90
N THR A 129 -9.98 -5.55 -8.41
CA THR A 129 -9.89 -5.83 -6.97
C THR A 129 -8.50 -5.47 -6.42
N GLU A 130 -7.42 -5.81 -7.12
CA GLU A 130 -6.06 -5.44 -6.69
C GLU A 130 -5.83 -3.93 -6.69
N ILE A 131 -6.35 -3.21 -7.69
CA ILE A 131 -6.31 -1.75 -7.76
C ILE A 131 -7.10 -1.13 -6.61
N ALA A 132 -8.35 -1.56 -6.42
CA ALA A 132 -9.23 -1.04 -5.38
C ALA A 132 -8.67 -1.24 -3.97
N MET A 133 -8.17 -2.46 -3.67
CA MET A 133 -7.55 -2.75 -2.37
C MET A 133 -6.24 -2.00 -2.18
N GLY A 134 -5.45 -1.82 -3.24
CA GLY A 134 -4.25 -1.00 -3.21
C GLY A 134 -4.57 0.47 -2.94
N ALA A 135 -5.60 1.01 -3.58
CA ALA A 135 -6.10 2.37 -3.39
C ALA A 135 -6.55 2.60 -1.95
N LEU A 136 -7.40 1.70 -1.41
CA LEU A 136 -7.91 1.78 -0.04
C LEU A 136 -6.78 1.74 0.99
N ARG A 137 -5.91 0.74 0.90
CA ARG A 137 -4.79 0.58 1.86
C ARG A 137 -3.84 1.75 1.82
N TYR A 138 -3.45 2.19 0.63
CA TYR A 138 -2.59 3.33 0.48
C TYR A 138 -3.21 4.61 1.04
N PHE A 139 -4.49 4.86 0.73
CA PHE A 139 -5.22 6.02 1.21
C PHE A 139 -5.24 6.09 2.74
N LEU A 140 -5.48 4.97 3.42
CA LEU A 140 -5.50 4.91 4.87
C LEU A 140 -4.09 5.02 5.48
N LEU A 141 -3.07 4.48 4.82
CA LEU A 141 -1.70 4.41 5.36
C LEU A 141 -0.85 5.65 5.06
N LYS A 142 -1.21 6.50 4.10
CA LYS A 142 -0.44 7.71 3.78
C LYS A 142 -0.50 8.79 4.87
N TYR A 143 -1.53 8.77 5.70
CA TYR A 143 -1.73 9.70 6.79
C TYR A 143 -1.05 9.22 8.08
N THR A 144 -0.67 10.16 8.95
CA THR A 144 -0.23 9.81 10.30
C THR A 144 -1.40 9.32 11.13
N ARG A 145 -1.14 8.47 12.12
CA ARG A 145 -2.18 7.90 12.99
C ARG A 145 -3.00 8.94 13.75
N THR A 146 -2.46 10.15 13.93
CA THR A 146 -3.12 11.27 14.60
C THR A 146 -3.98 12.14 13.67
N THR A 147 -4.13 11.76 12.41
CA THR A 147 -4.89 12.54 11.42
C THR A 147 -6.26 11.93 11.21
N VAL A 148 -7.31 12.76 11.29
CA VAL A 148 -8.66 12.35 10.84
C VAL A 148 -8.63 12.16 9.34
N ILE A 149 -9.05 10.99 8.88
CA ILE A 149 -9.07 10.63 7.47
C ILE A 149 -10.49 10.84 6.93
N ALA A 150 -10.67 11.70 5.94
CA ALA A 150 -11.91 11.83 5.18
C ALA A 150 -11.81 10.98 3.91
N PHE A 151 -12.31 9.76 3.93
CA PHE A 151 -12.22 8.85 2.79
C PHE A 151 -13.07 9.32 1.62
N ASP A 152 -12.50 9.25 0.42
CA ASP A 152 -13.14 9.65 -0.84
C ASP A 152 -12.75 8.68 -1.96
N PHE A 153 -13.75 8.16 -2.70
CA PHE A 153 -13.50 7.19 -3.77
C PHE A 153 -12.70 7.75 -4.93
N GLN A 154 -13.01 8.96 -5.37
CA GLN A 154 -12.34 9.57 -6.52
C GLN A 154 -10.90 9.93 -6.18
N GLU A 155 -10.66 10.43 -4.96
CA GLU A 155 -9.29 10.72 -4.51
C GLU A 155 -8.48 9.43 -4.35
N ALA A 156 -9.05 8.38 -3.76
CA ALA A 156 -8.36 7.12 -3.53
C ALA A 156 -7.99 6.41 -4.84
N LEU A 157 -8.88 6.43 -5.84
CA LEU A 157 -8.69 5.79 -7.16
C LEU A 157 -7.96 6.67 -8.18
N SER A 158 -7.59 7.89 -7.82
CA SER A 158 -6.85 8.77 -8.73
C SER A 158 -5.50 8.17 -9.14
N PHE A 159 -5.15 8.31 -10.42
CA PHE A 159 -3.82 8.00 -10.95
C PHE A 159 -2.84 9.16 -10.83
N GLU A 160 -3.27 10.26 -10.23
CA GLU A 160 -2.45 11.45 -10.01
C GLU A 160 -2.29 11.72 -8.51
N GLY A 161 -1.12 12.25 -8.13
CA GLY A 161 -0.80 12.57 -6.75
C GLY A 161 -0.41 11.36 -5.90
N GLU A 162 -0.48 11.52 -4.59
CA GLU A 162 -0.06 10.52 -3.59
C GLU A 162 -1.17 9.48 -3.38
N THR A 163 -1.24 8.49 -4.28
CA THR A 163 -2.30 7.48 -4.35
C THR A 163 -1.77 6.06 -4.56
N GLY A 164 -2.56 5.06 -4.15
CA GLY A 164 -2.24 3.65 -4.39
C GLY A 164 -2.08 3.31 -5.88
N PRO A 165 -3.05 3.68 -6.74
CA PRO A 165 -2.96 3.43 -8.18
C PRO A 165 -1.72 4.05 -8.84
N TYR A 166 -1.30 5.26 -8.42
CA TYR A 166 -0.06 5.87 -8.93
C TYR A 166 1.17 5.01 -8.64
N VAL A 167 1.29 4.52 -7.40
CA VAL A 167 2.44 3.69 -6.98
C VAL A 167 2.39 2.30 -7.63
N GLN A 168 1.20 1.69 -7.72
CA GLN A 168 1.00 0.42 -8.43
C GLN A 168 1.36 0.55 -9.92
N TYR A 169 0.92 1.63 -10.56
CA TYR A 169 1.22 1.91 -11.97
C TYR A 169 2.72 2.04 -12.23
N ALA A 170 3.49 2.65 -11.33
CA ALA A 170 4.95 2.72 -11.46
C ALA A 170 5.58 1.32 -11.47
N ALA A 171 5.12 0.41 -10.61
CA ALA A 171 5.59 -0.98 -10.59
C ALA A 171 5.19 -1.75 -11.86
N VAL A 172 3.94 -1.61 -12.32
CA VAL A 172 3.45 -2.20 -13.58
C VAL A 172 4.26 -1.68 -14.78
N ARG A 173 4.56 -0.38 -14.81
CA ARG A 173 5.40 0.22 -15.86
C ARG A 173 6.80 -0.40 -15.88
N ALA A 174 7.40 -0.61 -14.72
CA ALA A 174 8.71 -1.27 -14.63
C ALA A 174 8.67 -2.72 -15.13
N ARG A 175 7.61 -3.49 -14.80
CA ARG A 175 7.38 -4.84 -15.34
C ARG A 175 7.22 -4.83 -16.87
N ASN A 176 6.48 -3.86 -17.39
CA ASN A 176 6.22 -3.73 -18.82
C ASN A 176 7.48 -3.47 -19.65
N ILE A 177 8.55 -2.92 -19.09
CA ILE A 177 9.85 -2.79 -19.78
C ILE A 177 10.39 -4.18 -20.12
N PHE A 178 10.35 -5.12 -19.19
CA PHE A 178 10.84 -6.48 -19.41
C PHE A 178 9.91 -7.27 -20.33
N ARG A 179 8.58 -7.10 -20.21
CA ARG A 179 7.63 -7.68 -21.15
C ARG A 179 7.89 -7.23 -22.60
N LYS A 180 8.13 -5.93 -22.80
CA LYS A 180 8.48 -5.40 -24.12
C LYS A 180 9.83 -5.90 -24.62
N LEU A 181 10.80 -6.18 -23.75
CA LEU A 181 12.06 -6.79 -24.12
C LEU A 181 11.83 -8.20 -24.69
N GLU A 182 11.00 -9.02 -24.01
CA GLU A 182 10.61 -10.35 -24.44
C GLU A 182 9.82 -10.30 -25.77
N GLU A 183 8.89 -9.36 -25.93
CA GLU A 183 8.13 -9.15 -27.18
C GLU A 183 9.03 -8.80 -28.38
N ARG A 184 10.21 -8.21 -28.14
CA ARG A 184 11.25 -7.96 -29.15
C ARG A 184 12.09 -9.21 -29.46
N GLY A 185 11.82 -10.34 -28.80
CA GLY A 185 12.61 -11.57 -28.92
C GLY A 185 13.96 -11.49 -28.19
N GLU A 186 14.13 -10.57 -27.28
CA GLU A 186 15.34 -10.39 -26.51
C GLU A 186 15.20 -11.02 -25.11
N GLU A 187 16.23 -11.74 -24.68
CA GLU A 187 16.26 -12.31 -23.32
C GLU A 187 16.69 -11.26 -22.28
N LYS A 188 16.12 -11.37 -21.09
CA LYS A 188 16.56 -10.57 -19.96
C LYS A 188 18.03 -10.87 -19.64
N PRO A 189 18.92 -9.85 -19.58
CA PRO A 189 20.33 -10.06 -19.30
C PRO A 189 20.57 -10.74 -17.94
N VAL A 190 21.54 -11.63 -17.86
CA VAL A 190 22.11 -12.10 -16.60
C VAL A 190 23.05 -11.02 -16.09
N PHE A 191 22.51 -10.06 -15.34
CA PHE A 191 23.19 -8.84 -14.92
C PHE A 191 24.56 -9.09 -14.28
N ALA A 192 24.67 -10.09 -13.38
CA ALA A 192 25.92 -10.43 -12.73
C ALA A 192 27.02 -10.94 -13.67
N ALA A 193 26.65 -11.41 -14.86
CA ALA A 193 27.63 -11.86 -15.86
C ALA A 193 28.16 -10.71 -16.75
N VAL A 194 27.38 -9.62 -16.87
CA VAL A 194 27.70 -8.50 -17.78
C VAL A 194 28.20 -7.27 -17.04
N LEU A 195 27.60 -6.94 -15.88
CA LEU A 195 27.93 -5.74 -15.11
C LEU A 195 29.08 -6.03 -14.14
N THR A 196 30.31 -5.83 -14.60
CA THR A 196 31.48 -5.89 -13.73
C THR A 196 31.49 -4.70 -12.76
N ARG A 197 32.34 -4.77 -11.72
CA ARG A 197 32.51 -3.67 -10.76
C ARG A 197 32.95 -2.36 -11.46
N GLU A 198 33.84 -2.48 -12.45
CA GLU A 198 34.34 -1.35 -13.22
C GLU A 198 33.26 -0.74 -14.14
N ALA A 199 32.43 -1.59 -14.78
CA ALA A 199 31.28 -1.15 -15.56
C ALA A 199 30.29 -0.39 -14.68
N MET A 200 29.94 -0.96 -13.52
CA MET A 200 29.07 -0.30 -12.54
C MET A 200 29.61 1.06 -12.10
N ALA A 201 30.91 1.13 -11.78
CA ALA A 201 31.54 2.38 -11.33
C ALA A 201 31.48 3.45 -12.43
N ARG A 202 31.70 3.09 -13.71
CA ARG A 202 31.58 4.03 -14.84
C ARG A 202 30.15 4.55 -14.99
N GLN A 203 29.18 3.68 -14.92
CA GLN A 203 27.76 4.05 -15.12
C GLN A 203 27.21 4.88 -13.96
N LEU A 204 27.64 4.58 -12.72
CA LEU A 204 27.25 5.31 -11.50
C LEU A 204 28.00 6.63 -11.31
N ALA A 205 28.94 6.98 -12.20
CA ALA A 205 29.47 8.34 -12.29
C ALA A 205 28.43 9.35 -12.80
N ASP A 206 27.36 8.88 -13.43
CA ASP A 206 26.17 9.69 -13.74
C ASP A 206 25.42 9.97 -12.42
N GLU A 207 25.38 11.26 -12.03
CA GLU A 207 24.80 11.72 -10.76
C GLU A 207 23.34 11.32 -10.62
N ASP A 208 22.56 11.37 -11.70
CA ASP A 208 21.13 11.01 -11.66
C ASP A 208 20.94 9.51 -11.40
N CYS A 209 21.76 8.67 -12.04
CA CYS A 209 21.73 7.24 -11.79
C CYS A 209 22.14 6.90 -10.34
N TRP A 210 23.14 7.62 -9.82
CA TRP A 210 23.59 7.44 -8.45
C TRP A 210 22.51 7.83 -7.43
N GLN A 211 21.87 9.01 -7.59
CA GLN A 211 20.83 9.50 -6.67
C GLN A 211 19.63 8.56 -6.63
N VAL A 212 19.20 8.10 -7.80
CA VAL A 212 18.11 7.15 -7.95
C VAL A 212 18.42 5.82 -7.26
N LEU A 213 19.63 5.26 -7.45
CA LEU A 213 20.07 4.05 -6.78
C LEU A 213 20.13 4.22 -5.27
N LEU A 214 20.72 5.32 -4.81
CA LEU A 214 20.85 5.64 -3.39
C LEU A 214 19.47 5.76 -2.73
N SER A 215 18.53 6.44 -3.37
CA SER A 215 17.17 6.56 -2.86
C SER A 215 16.48 5.20 -2.78
N ALA A 216 16.50 4.42 -3.85
CA ALA A 216 15.89 3.10 -3.88
C ALA A 216 16.50 2.11 -2.88
N SER A 217 17.75 2.31 -2.44
CA SER A 217 18.39 1.48 -1.43
C SER A 217 17.87 1.70 0.00
N LYS A 218 17.11 2.77 0.26
CA LYS A 218 16.69 3.20 1.61
C LYS A 218 15.41 2.52 2.15
N VAL A 219 14.90 1.47 1.51
CA VAL A 219 13.72 0.73 1.99
C VAL A 219 13.87 0.33 3.45
N GLY A 220 15.02 -0.24 3.83
CA GLY A 220 15.31 -0.64 5.21
C GLY A 220 15.15 0.52 6.20
N SER A 221 15.74 1.68 5.88
CA SER A 221 15.66 2.88 6.74
C SER A 221 14.24 3.42 6.86
N ALA A 222 13.44 3.35 5.78
CA ALA A 222 12.03 3.76 5.82
C ALA A 222 11.21 2.85 6.74
N VAL A 223 11.48 1.53 6.70
CA VAL A 223 10.83 0.53 7.57
C VAL A 223 11.25 0.73 9.03
N GLU A 224 12.55 0.87 9.32
CA GLU A 224 13.05 1.13 10.66
C GLU A 224 12.44 2.40 11.27
N LYS A 225 12.33 3.46 10.47
CA LYS A 225 11.68 4.70 10.89
C LYS A 225 10.20 4.48 11.21
N ALA A 226 9.48 3.73 10.37
CA ALA A 226 8.09 3.40 10.60
C ALA A 226 7.88 2.59 11.89
N ILE A 227 8.74 1.60 12.14
CA ILE A 227 8.70 0.78 13.37
C ILE A 227 8.98 1.65 14.60
N THR A 228 10.06 2.44 14.57
CA THR A 228 10.50 3.25 15.72
C THR A 228 9.46 4.31 16.11
N SER A 229 8.82 4.93 15.11
CA SER A 229 7.78 5.95 15.35
C SER A 229 6.37 5.37 15.52
N GLY A 230 6.16 4.10 15.16
CA GLY A 230 4.84 3.51 15.05
C GLY A 230 3.99 4.13 13.93
N GLU A 231 4.61 4.67 12.86
CA GLU A 231 3.92 5.41 11.79
C GLU A 231 4.11 4.73 10.43
N PRO A 232 3.16 3.88 9.98
CA PRO A 232 3.21 3.25 8.65
C PRO A 232 3.30 4.25 7.49
N ALA A 233 2.85 5.49 7.70
CA ALA A 233 2.92 6.58 6.73
C ALA A 233 4.34 6.84 6.19
N HIS A 234 5.39 6.51 6.95
CA HIS A 234 6.76 6.61 6.45
C HIS A 234 7.04 5.66 5.29
N VAL A 235 6.49 4.44 5.33
CA VAL A 235 6.63 3.46 4.25
C VAL A 235 5.79 3.89 3.04
N ALA A 236 4.56 4.37 3.27
CA ALA A 236 3.69 4.85 2.18
C ALA A 236 4.31 6.03 1.42
N ARG A 237 4.80 7.04 2.14
CA ARG A 237 5.50 8.19 1.53
C ARG A 237 6.77 7.78 0.78
N PHE A 238 7.52 6.84 1.34
CA PHE A 238 8.71 6.32 0.65
C PHE A 238 8.32 5.60 -0.65
N ALA A 239 7.25 4.80 -0.67
CA ALA A 239 6.76 4.17 -1.89
C ALA A 239 6.39 5.19 -2.96
N PHE A 240 5.71 6.27 -2.58
CA PHE A 240 5.35 7.36 -3.49
C PHE A 240 6.57 8.09 -4.03
N GLN A 241 7.51 8.46 -3.16
CA GLN A 241 8.77 9.09 -3.58
C GLN A 241 9.52 8.20 -4.58
N LEU A 242 9.65 6.92 -4.27
CA LEU A 242 10.30 5.94 -5.15
C LEU A 242 9.60 5.85 -6.50
N ALA A 243 8.26 5.86 -6.53
CA ALA A 243 7.48 5.86 -7.78
C ALA A 243 7.71 7.13 -8.60
N GLN A 244 7.81 8.31 -7.97
CA GLN A 244 8.12 9.58 -8.64
C GLN A 244 9.54 9.58 -9.24
N GLU A 245 10.52 9.10 -8.48
CA GLU A 245 11.91 8.96 -8.95
C GLU A 245 12.02 7.99 -10.13
N PHE A 246 11.29 6.87 -10.08
CA PHE A 246 11.21 5.96 -11.21
C PHE A 246 10.55 6.61 -12.43
N ALA A 247 9.50 7.39 -12.25
CA ALA A 247 8.85 8.10 -13.36
C ALA A 247 9.82 9.10 -14.03
N ALA A 248 10.60 9.85 -13.24
CA ALA A 248 11.63 10.77 -13.75
C ALA A 248 12.75 10.01 -14.48
N PHE A 249 13.24 8.91 -13.91
CA PHE A 249 14.22 8.03 -14.53
C PHE A 249 13.73 7.49 -15.88
N TYR A 250 12.50 6.98 -15.93
CA TYR A 250 11.89 6.46 -17.14
C TYR A 250 11.71 7.51 -18.25
N GLN A 251 11.40 8.75 -17.88
CA GLN A 251 11.28 9.85 -18.84
C GLN A 251 12.64 10.29 -19.38
N LYS A 252 13.68 10.24 -18.54
CA LYS A 252 15.01 10.70 -18.89
C LYS A 252 15.75 9.72 -19.80
N PHE A 253 15.63 8.42 -19.54
CA PHE A 253 16.43 7.37 -20.21
C PHE A 253 15.59 6.53 -21.15
N LYS A 254 16.08 6.35 -22.39
CA LYS A 254 15.48 5.47 -23.39
C LYS A 254 15.94 4.03 -23.18
N ILE A 255 15.48 3.40 -22.08
CA ILE A 255 15.99 2.12 -21.55
C ILE A 255 16.14 1.04 -22.61
N LEU A 256 15.09 0.78 -23.41
CA LEU A 256 15.09 -0.26 -24.43
C LEU A 256 15.79 0.15 -25.73
N ASP A 257 15.91 1.43 -26.00
CA ASP A 257 16.43 2.00 -27.23
C ASP A 257 17.79 2.71 -26.99
N GLU A 258 18.45 2.45 -25.85
CA GLU A 258 19.81 2.90 -25.56
C GLU A 258 20.79 2.24 -26.52
N PRO A 259 21.54 3.01 -27.33
CA PRO A 259 22.44 2.44 -28.34
C PRO A 259 23.71 1.82 -27.76
N ASP A 260 24.19 2.30 -26.62
CA ASP A 260 25.33 1.71 -25.92
C ASP A 260 24.90 0.43 -25.19
N ALA A 261 25.46 -0.69 -25.59
CA ALA A 261 25.06 -2.00 -25.06
C ALA A 261 25.34 -2.18 -23.58
N GLU A 262 26.48 -1.65 -23.07
CA GLU A 262 26.80 -1.72 -21.63
C GLU A 262 25.85 -0.83 -20.82
N ARG A 263 25.61 0.39 -21.29
CA ARG A 263 24.66 1.31 -20.66
C ARG A 263 23.24 0.78 -20.69
N ARG A 264 22.81 0.19 -21.79
CA ARG A 264 21.50 -0.45 -21.89
C ARG A 264 21.29 -1.53 -20.84
N VAL A 265 22.26 -2.43 -20.68
CA VAL A 265 22.22 -3.48 -19.64
C VAL A 265 22.19 -2.87 -18.24
N PHE A 266 22.95 -1.79 -17.99
CA PHE A 266 22.92 -1.08 -16.74
C PHE A 266 21.55 -0.43 -16.47
N LEU A 267 20.92 0.23 -17.43
CA LEU A 267 19.59 0.82 -17.29
C LEU A 267 18.51 -0.24 -17.04
N LEU A 268 18.61 -1.40 -17.68
CA LEU A 268 17.73 -2.55 -17.39
C LEU A 268 17.94 -3.07 -15.96
N TRP A 269 19.19 -3.15 -15.50
CA TRP A 269 19.50 -3.53 -14.11
C TRP A 269 18.92 -2.52 -13.13
N MET A 270 19.07 -1.21 -13.37
CA MET A 270 18.48 -0.15 -12.56
C MET A 270 16.95 -0.32 -12.49
N THR A 271 16.29 -0.58 -13.63
CA THR A 271 14.85 -0.83 -13.70
C THR A 271 14.44 -2.02 -12.84
N GLU A 272 15.19 -3.13 -12.92
CA GLU A 272 14.92 -4.33 -12.11
C GLU A 272 15.13 -4.06 -10.60
N PHE A 273 16.17 -3.31 -10.26
CA PHE A 273 16.41 -2.92 -8.88
C PHE A 273 15.25 -2.07 -8.34
N PHE A 274 14.81 -1.06 -9.09
CA PHE A 274 13.66 -0.23 -8.74
C PHE A 274 12.40 -1.05 -8.56
N ARG A 275 12.08 -1.86 -9.55
CA ARG A 275 10.92 -2.74 -9.51
C ARG A 275 10.90 -3.57 -8.23
N THR A 276 12.04 -4.18 -7.91
CA THR A 276 12.18 -5.04 -6.74
C THR A 276 11.98 -4.25 -5.43
N GLN A 277 12.57 -3.06 -5.32
CA GLN A 277 12.42 -2.24 -4.10
C GLN A 277 10.99 -1.72 -3.96
N LEU A 278 10.37 -1.29 -5.05
CA LEU A 278 8.99 -0.79 -5.04
C LEU A 278 8.00 -1.90 -4.69
N GLU A 279 8.12 -3.09 -5.31
CA GLU A 279 7.27 -4.24 -5.00
C GLU A 279 7.42 -4.72 -3.55
N ARG A 280 8.65 -4.72 -3.02
CA ARG A 280 8.90 -5.00 -1.59
C ARG A 280 8.20 -4.00 -0.68
N THR A 281 8.30 -2.71 -1.02
CA THR A 281 7.68 -1.64 -0.24
C THR A 281 6.15 -1.77 -0.27
N LEU A 282 5.56 -2.04 -1.44
CA LEU A 282 4.13 -2.29 -1.58
C LEU A 282 3.68 -3.54 -0.82
N ALA A 283 4.46 -4.62 -0.85
CA ALA A 283 4.16 -5.84 -0.09
C ALA A 283 4.12 -5.60 1.42
N ILE A 284 5.01 -4.74 1.97
CA ILE A 284 4.99 -4.35 3.38
C ILE A 284 3.69 -3.61 3.72
N LEU A 285 3.17 -2.79 2.81
CA LEU A 285 1.88 -2.11 2.94
C LEU A 285 0.67 -3.05 2.68
N GLY A 286 0.92 -4.30 2.32
CA GLY A 286 -0.11 -5.26 1.94
C GLY A 286 -0.78 -4.93 0.60
N ILE A 287 -0.10 -4.20 -0.29
CA ILE A 287 -0.59 -3.76 -1.59
C ILE A 287 -0.05 -4.69 -2.67
N ALA A 288 -0.93 -5.37 -3.39
CA ALA A 288 -0.57 -6.17 -4.56
C ALA A 288 -0.24 -5.27 -5.76
N VAL A 289 0.58 -5.77 -6.67
CA VAL A 289 0.85 -5.12 -7.95
C VAL A 289 0.11 -5.89 -9.03
N PRO A 290 -0.91 -5.29 -9.67
CA PRO A 290 -1.69 -5.97 -10.68
C PRO A 290 -0.85 -6.33 -11.92
N ALA A 291 -1.39 -7.26 -12.71
CA ALA A 291 -0.71 -7.72 -13.93
C ALA A 291 -0.58 -6.60 -14.98
N TYR A 292 -1.58 -5.71 -15.02
CA TYR A 292 -1.65 -4.54 -15.90
C TYR A 292 -2.49 -3.42 -15.27
N MET A 293 -2.38 -2.22 -15.83
CA MET A 293 -3.18 -1.05 -15.47
C MET A 293 -3.38 -0.13 -16.68
#